data_b7657535ecf4a509c8c6bfc42da57c2a
#
_entry.id   b7657535ecf4a509c8c6bfc42da57c2a
#
_cell.length_a   1.000
_cell.length_b   1.000
_cell.length_c   1.000
_cell.angle_alpha   90.00
_cell.angle_beta   90.00
_cell.angle_gamma   90.00
#
_symmetry.space_group_name_H-M   'P 1'
#
loop_
_entity.id
_entity.type
_entity.pdbx_description
1 polymer ?
#
loop_
_entity_poly.entity_id
_entity_poly.type
_entity_poly.pdbx_seq_one_letter_code
_entity_poly.pdbx_strand_id
1 'polypeptide(L)'
;MDKYLLDTNICIFLLRGKYNVDQAIDKVGFDNCFISELTVAELKYGAELGRRKGLRHRTQDLDEFVSAIKVLPIVDVFDMFASEKARLRLEGTPMEDNFDLLIGCTSVIHRLVMVTENLKDFKNISNIRLENWIRR
;
A
#
# COMPACT_ATOMS: atom_id res chain seq x y z
N MET A 1 14.67 -12.22 -7.23
CA MET A 1 13.26 -12.00 -7.62
C MET A 1 12.65 -10.93 -6.75
N ASP A 2 12.01 -9.96 -7.36
CA ASP A 2 11.37 -8.87 -6.60
C ASP A 2 10.12 -9.34 -5.89
N LYS A 3 9.88 -8.73 -4.73
CA LYS A 3 8.63 -8.82 -3.99
C LYS A 3 8.04 -7.43 -3.89
N TYR A 4 6.74 -7.35 -3.65
CA TYR A 4 5.97 -6.13 -3.87
C TYR A 4 5.13 -5.78 -2.66
N LEU A 5 5.10 -4.48 -2.33
CA LEU A 5 4.16 -3.93 -1.35
C LEU A 5 3.08 -3.15 -2.10
N LEU A 6 1.83 -3.56 -1.96
CA LEU A 6 0.72 -2.92 -2.65
C LEU A 6 0.18 -1.75 -1.83
N ASP A 7 0.16 -0.56 -2.44
CA ASP A 7 -0.48 0.61 -1.83
C ASP A 7 -1.98 0.37 -1.70
N THR A 8 -2.61 1.07 -0.77
CA THR A 8 -4.04 0.92 -0.47
C THR A 8 -4.92 1.06 -1.71
N ASN A 9 -4.66 2.05 -2.57
CA ASN A 9 -5.45 2.25 -3.79
C ASN A 9 -5.36 1.06 -4.75
N ILE A 10 -4.19 0.43 -4.85
CA ILE A 10 -4.03 -0.78 -5.67
C ILE A 10 -4.93 -1.90 -5.15
N CYS A 11 -4.98 -2.07 -3.83
CA CYS A 11 -5.86 -3.06 -3.21
C CYS A 11 -7.35 -2.76 -3.46
N ILE A 12 -7.73 -1.48 -3.41
CA ILE A 12 -9.10 -1.06 -3.72
C ILE A 12 -9.45 -1.42 -5.16
N PHE A 13 -8.56 -1.16 -6.11
CA PHE A 13 -8.78 -1.51 -7.51
C PHE A 13 -8.91 -3.02 -7.69
N LEU A 14 -8.06 -3.79 -7.01
CA LEU A 14 -8.16 -5.25 -7.03
C LEU A 14 -9.54 -5.71 -6.56
N LEU A 15 -9.99 -5.20 -5.41
CA LEU A 15 -11.28 -5.61 -4.82
C LEU A 15 -12.48 -5.17 -5.67
N ARG A 16 -12.31 -4.11 -6.46
CA ARG A 16 -13.35 -3.62 -7.38
C ARG A 16 -13.26 -4.23 -8.77
N GLY A 17 -12.28 -5.09 -9.02
CA GLY A 17 -12.06 -5.69 -10.33
C GLY A 17 -11.65 -4.70 -11.41
N LYS A 18 -10.89 -3.65 -11.03
CA LYS A 18 -10.50 -2.59 -11.97
C LYS A 18 -9.04 -2.71 -12.41
N TYR A 19 -8.76 -2.21 -13.61
CA TYR A 19 -7.42 -2.03 -14.18
C TYR A 19 -6.59 -3.31 -14.27
N ASN A 20 -7.24 -4.47 -14.28
CA ASN A 20 -6.56 -5.77 -14.42
C ASN A 20 -5.47 -5.99 -13.35
N VAL A 21 -5.68 -5.47 -12.15
CA VAL A 21 -4.73 -5.64 -11.03
C VAL A 21 -4.58 -7.11 -10.68
N ASP A 22 -5.65 -7.88 -10.75
CA ASP A 22 -5.63 -9.34 -10.54
C ASP A 22 -4.64 -10.03 -11.49
N GLN A 23 -4.64 -9.65 -12.76
CA GLN A 23 -3.71 -10.21 -13.74
C GLN A 23 -2.26 -9.82 -13.44
N ALA A 24 -2.02 -8.58 -13.00
CA ALA A 24 -0.69 -8.14 -12.61
C ALA A 24 -0.17 -8.93 -11.40
N ILE A 25 -1.03 -9.20 -10.42
CA ILE A 25 -0.69 -10.02 -9.26
C ILE A 25 -0.38 -11.46 -9.70
N ASP A 26 -1.19 -12.04 -10.56
CA ASP A 26 -0.95 -13.40 -11.07
C ASP A 26 0.39 -13.49 -11.79
N LYS A 27 0.75 -12.46 -12.53
CA LYS A 27 2.01 -12.42 -13.28
C LYS A 27 3.24 -12.45 -12.37
N VAL A 28 3.22 -11.71 -11.26
CA VAL A 28 4.35 -11.67 -10.32
C VAL A 28 4.27 -12.75 -9.25
N GLY A 29 3.09 -13.32 -9.02
CA GLY A 29 2.82 -14.30 -7.99
C GLY A 29 2.22 -13.67 -6.74
N PHE A 30 1.07 -14.17 -6.31
CA PHE A 30 0.38 -13.66 -5.12
C PHE A 30 1.27 -13.75 -3.88
N ASP A 31 2.08 -14.82 -3.76
CA ASP A 31 2.99 -15.01 -2.62
C ASP A 31 4.13 -13.99 -2.58
N ASN A 32 4.34 -13.25 -3.64
CA ASN A 32 5.34 -12.19 -3.70
C ASN A 32 4.74 -10.82 -3.40
N CYS A 33 3.46 -10.75 -3.03
CA CYS A 33 2.75 -9.52 -2.74
C CYS A 33 2.45 -9.40 -1.24
N PHE A 34 2.64 -8.20 -0.72
CA PHE A 34 2.48 -7.86 0.69
C PHE A 34 1.65 -6.58 0.80
N ILE A 35 1.04 -6.37 1.96
CA ILE A 35 0.44 -5.09 2.32
C ILE A 35 0.86 -4.70 3.73
N SER A 36 0.81 -3.40 4.02
CA SER A 36 1.02 -2.90 5.37
C SER A 36 -0.23 -3.14 6.23
N GLU A 37 -0.04 -3.33 7.54
CA GLU A 37 -1.17 -3.35 8.47
C GLU A 37 -1.96 -2.03 8.44
N LEU A 38 -1.34 -0.91 8.07
CA LEU A 38 -2.06 0.35 7.87
C LEU A 38 -3.01 0.28 6.67
N THR A 39 -2.61 -0.41 5.62
CA THR A 39 -3.49 -0.67 4.47
C THR A 39 -4.71 -1.48 4.91
N VAL A 40 -4.53 -2.46 5.80
CA VAL A 40 -5.65 -3.21 6.37
C VAL A 40 -6.62 -2.26 7.08
N ALA A 41 -6.10 -1.34 7.89
CA ALA A 41 -6.94 -0.35 8.59
C ALA A 41 -7.73 0.52 7.61
N GLU A 42 -7.07 1.02 6.58
CA GLU A 42 -7.73 1.87 5.57
C GLU A 42 -8.79 1.10 4.79
N LEU A 43 -8.50 -0.15 4.42
CA LEU A 43 -9.46 -1.00 3.71
C LEU A 43 -10.68 -1.33 4.58
N LYS A 44 -10.47 -1.62 5.86
CA LYS A 44 -11.57 -1.89 6.80
C LYS A 44 -12.43 -0.65 7.02
N TYR A 45 -11.82 0.53 7.13
CA TYR A 45 -12.58 1.76 7.19
C TYR A 45 -13.45 1.96 5.95
N GLY A 46 -12.87 1.79 4.76
CA GLY A 46 -13.61 1.93 3.51
C GLY A 46 -14.77 0.93 3.40
N ALA A 47 -14.55 -0.32 3.83
CA ALA A 47 -15.59 -1.35 3.84
C ALA A 47 -16.72 -1.02 4.82
N GLU A 48 -16.38 -0.53 6.03
CA GLU A 48 -17.39 -0.14 7.03
C GLU A 48 -18.21 1.04 6.52
N LEU A 49 -17.58 2.03 5.93
CA LEU A 49 -18.29 3.16 5.33
C LEU A 49 -19.23 2.69 4.21
N GLY A 50 -18.76 1.79 3.35
CA GLY A 50 -19.57 1.20 2.28
C GLY A 50 -20.73 0.40 2.83
N ARG A 51 -20.51 -0.41 3.89
CA ARG A 51 -21.56 -1.18 4.56
C ARG A 51 -22.67 -0.26 5.09
N ARG A 52 -22.31 0.83 5.73
CA ARG A 52 -23.27 1.82 6.24
C ARG A 52 -24.06 2.50 5.13
N LYS A 53 -23.47 2.54 3.92
CA LYS A 53 -24.15 3.04 2.72
C LYS A 53 -24.89 1.94 1.94
N GLY A 54 -24.95 0.72 2.46
CA GLY A 54 -25.69 -0.39 1.84
C GLY A 54 -24.87 -1.30 0.92
N LEU A 55 -23.53 -1.21 0.92
CA LEU A 55 -22.65 -1.99 0.04
C LEU A 55 -22.01 -3.19 0.76
N ARG A 56 -22.82 -4.06 1.34
CA ARG A 56 -22.38 -5.13 2.24
C ARG A 56 -21.45 -6.17 1.61
N HIS A 57 -21.61 -6.47 0.33
CA HIS A 57 -20.84 -7.53 -0.34
C HIS A 57 -19.32 -7.28 -0.31
N ARG A 58 -18.88 -6.03 -0.22
CA ARG A 58 -17.46 -5.68 -0.20
C ARG A 58 -16.75 -6.11 1.07
N THR A 59 -17.48 -6.23 2.18
CA THR A 59 -16.89 -6.65 3.45
C THR A 59 -16.39 -8.08 3.38
N GLN A 60 -17.15 -8.98 2.75
CA GLN A 60 -16.77 -10.38 2.61
C GLN A 60 -15.51 -10.52 1.74
N ASP A 61 -15.46 -9.86 0.59
CA ASP A 61 -14.31 -9.91 -0.31
C ASP A 61 -13.05 -9.38 0.39
N LEU A 62 -13.19 -8.32 1.17
CA LEU A 62 -12.08 -7.78 1.94
C LEU A 62 -11.56 -8.78 2.97
N ASP A 63 -12.44 -9.42 3.73
CA ASP A 63 -12.03 -10.38 4.76
C ASP A 63 -11.28 -11.56 4.14
N GLU A 64 -11.71 -12.06 3.00
CA GLU A 64 -11.02 -13.10 2.26
C GLU A 64 -9.63 -12.65 1.81
N PHE A 65 -9.53 -11.44 1.27
CA PHE A 65 -8.27 -10.88 0.80
C PHE A 65 -7.26 -10.72 1.96
N VAL A 66 -7.68 -10.10 3.06
CA VAL A 66 -6.81 -9.86 4.22
C VAL A 66 -6.34 -11.17 4.85
N SER A 67 -7.20 -12.21 4.83
CA SER A 67 -6.80 -13.53 5.35
C SER A 67 -5.78 -14.24 4.48
N ALA A 68 -5.72 -13.93 3.20
CA ALA A 68 -4.86 -14.62 2.24
C ALA A 68 -3.52 -13.91 2.02
N ILE A 69 -3.49 -12.59 2.05
CA ILE A 69 -2.28 -11.83 1.73
C ILE A 69 -1.36 -11.70 2.94
N LYS A 70 -0.06 -11.59 2.69
CA LYS A 70 0.92 -11.36 3.75
C LYS A 70 0.85 -9.90 4.22
N VAL A 71 0.66 -9.70 5.53
CA VAL A 71 0.54 -8.37 6.14
C VAL A 71 1.79 -8.07 6.94
N LEU A 72 2.40 -6.91 6.71
CA LEU A 72 3.61 -6.48 7.40
C LEU A 72 3.28 -5.47 8.50
N PRO A 73 3.88 -5.61 9.70
CA PRO A 73 3.70 -4.66 10.77
C PRO A 73 4.48 -3.36 10.52
N ILE A 74 4.17 -2.31 11.29
CA ILE A 74 4.86 -1.02 11.16
C ILE A 74 5.83 -0.72 12.30
N VAL A 75 5.88 -1.56 13.35
CA VAL A 75 6.67 -1.24 14.54
C VAL A 75 8.16 -1.07 14.23
N ASP A 76 8.69 -1.81 13.27
CA ASP A 76 10.10 -1.75 12.87
C ASP A 76 10.43 -0.59 11.91
N VAL A 77 9.45 0.24 11.58
CA VAL A 77 9.59 1.30 10.57
C VAL A 77 9.69 2.69 11.23
N PHE A 78 9.45 2.80 12.54
CA PHE A 78 9.31 4.09 13.20
C PHE A 78 10.57 4.96 13.13
N ASP A 79 11.74 4.37 13.26
CA ASP A 79 12.99 5.16 13.21
C ASP A 79 13.21 5.73 11.81
N MET A 80 13.00 4.94 10.77
CA MET A 80 13.09 5.43 9.40
C MET A 80 12.02 6.48 9.10
N PHE A 81 10.79 6.25 9.57
CA PHE A 81 9.71 7.22 9.43
C PHE A 81 10.11 8.58 10.01
N ALA A 82 10.60 8.60 11.26
CA ALA A 82 10.98 9.85 11.92
C ALA A 82 12.11 10.55 11.16
N SER A 83 13.12 9.80 10.76
CA SER A 83 14.26 10.33 10.01
C SER A 83 13.83 10.91 8.67
N GLU A 84 13.03 10.17 7.89
CA GLU A 84 12.59 10.61 6.57
C GLU A 84 11.61 11.78 6.66
N LYS A 85 10.70 11.76 7.63
CA LYS A 85 9.76 12.87 7.79
C LYS A 85 10.49 14.18 8.09
N ALA A 86 11.48 14.14 8.99
CA ALA A 86 12.29 15.31 9.32
C ALA A 86 13.10 15.77 8.11
N ARG A 87 13.76 14.84 7.41
CA ARG A 87 14.59 15.17 6.24
C ARG A 87 13.76 15.84 5.14
N LEU A 88 12.63 15.23 4.79
CA LEU A 88 11.78 15.74 3.72
C LEU A 88 11.25 17.14 4.05
N ARG A 89 10.88 17.38 5.32
CA ARG A 89 10.43 18.70 5.74
C ARG A 89 11.53 19.75 5.60
N LEU A 90 12.74 19.44 6.06
CA LEU A 90 13.85 20.38 6.03
C LEU A 90 14.37 20.64 4.61
N GLU A 91 14.19 19.69 3.70
CA GLU A 91 14.58 19.84 2.30
C GLU A 91 13.50 20.53 1.45
N GLY A 92 12.36 20.88 2.03
CA GLY A 92 11.31 21.60 1.33
C GLY A 92 10.37 20.73 0.50
N THR A 93 10.40 19.42 0.72
CA THR A 93 9.51 18.46 0.06
C THR A 93 8.76 17.62 1.09
N PRO A 94 8.01 18.26 2.02
CA PRO A 94 7.38 17.53 3.12
C PRO A 94 6.35 16.53 2.63
N MET A 95 6.26 15.43 3.36
CA MET A 95 5.24 14.41 3.15
C MET A 95 4.30 14.46 4.35
N GLU A 96 3.11 15.01 4.13
CA GLU A 96 2.16 15.32 5.22
C GLU A 96 1.32 14.10 5.63
N ASP A 97 1.06 13.18 4.69
CA ASP A 97 0.29 11.99 4.98
C ASP A 97 1.16 10.96 5.69
N ASN A 98 0.96 10.81 6.99
CA ASN A 98 1.77 9.90 7.80
C ASN A 98 1.54 8.43 7.43
N PHE A 99 0.33 8.05 7.04
CA PHE A 99 0.07 6.67 6.61
C PHE A 99 0.87 6.36 5.34
N ASP A 100 0.82 7.26 4.36
CA ASP A 100 1.59 7.07 3.13
C ASP A 100 3.09 6.97 3.43
N LEU A 101 3.61 7.84 4.28
CA LEU A 101 5.03 7.82 4.62
C LEU A 101 5.42 6.51 5.34
N LEU A 102 4.60 6.07 6.28
CA LEU A 102 4.83 4.79 6.98
C LEU A 102 4.78 3.61 6.00
N ILE A 103 3.82 3.60 5.08
CA ILE A 103 3.71 2.54 4.07
C ILE A 103 4.93 2.55 3.16
N GLY A 104 5.34 3.72 2.67
CA GLY A 104 6.54 3.86 1.84
C GLY A 104 7.80 3.38 2.55
N CYS A 105 7.98 3.77 3.81
CA CYS A 105 9.12 3.31 4.61
C CYS A 105 9.09 1.79 4.83
N THR A 106 7.90 1.21 4.97
CA THR A 106 7.77 -0.25 5.08
C THR A 106 8.35 -0.95 3.86
N SER A 107 8.08 -0.44 2.66
CA SER A 107 8.62 -1.03 1.43
C SER A 107 10.14 -0.99 1.42
N VAL A 108 10.74 0.10 1.89
CA VAL A 108 12.20 0.25 1.91
C VAL A 108 12.84 -0.68 2.94
N ILE A 109 12.31 -0.73 4.15
CA ILE A 109 12.84 -1.57 5.23
C ILE A 109 12.81 -3.05 4.84
N HIS A 110 11.75 -3.49 4.19
CA HIS A 110 11.58 -4.89 3.77
C HIS A 110 12.10 -5.18 2.36
N ARG A 111 12.74 -4.19 1.72
CA ARG A 111 13.35 -4.32 0.38
C ARG A 111 12.34 -4.76 -0.69
N LEU A 112 11.15 -4.16 -0.63
CA LEU A 112 10.07 -4.43 -1.57
C LEU A 112 9.99 -3.32 -2.62
N VAL A 113 9.43 -3.66 -3.78
CA VAL A 113 8.99 -2.66 -4.75
C VAL A 113 7.61 -2.20 -4.32
N MET A 114 7.43 -0.89 -4.11
CA MET A 114 6.11 -0.36 -3.79
C MET A 114 5.31 -0.14 -5.06
N VAL A 115 4.13 -0.73 -5.11
CA VAL A 115 3.21 -0.60 -6.24
C VAL A 115 2.18 0.47 -5.89
N THR A 116 2.18 1.56 -6.63
CA THR A 116 1.29 2.69 -6.41
C THR A 116 1.04 3.43 -7.72
N GLU A 117 -0.11 4.07 -7.81
CA GLU A 117 -0.39 4.99 -8.91
C GLU A 117 0.20 6.39 -8.63
N ASN A 118 0.45 6.72 -7.36
CA ASN A 118 0.88 8.05 -6.93
C ASN A 118 2.40 8.17 -6.84
N LEU A 119 3.10 7.91 -7.95
CA LEU A 119 4.57 7.92 -7.98
C LEU A 119 5.16 9.23 -7.43
N LYS A 120 4.54 10.36 -7.74
CA LYS A 120 5.03 11.67 -7.32
C LYS A 120 5.05 11.84 -5.80
N ASP A 121 4.08 11.23 -5.11
CA ASP A 121 3.97 11.38 -3.67
C ASP A 121 5.03 10.60 -2.91
N PHE A 122 5.57 9.54 -3.51
CA PHE A 122 6.51 8.64 -2.84
C PHE A 122 7.96 8.78 -3.29
N LYS A 123 8.22 9.42 -4.43
CA LYS A 123 9.54 9.40 -5.08
C LYS A 123 10.66 9.97 -4.23
N ASN A 124 10.38 10.84 -3.29
CA ASN A 124 11.39 11.51 -2.47
C ASN A 124 11.82 10.71 -1.25
N ILE A 125 11.20 9.58 -0.97
CA ILE A 125 11.62 8.69 0.12
C ILE A 125 12.94 8.01 -0.28
N SER A 126 13.93 8.05 0.62
CA SER A 126 15.26 7.47 0.35
C SER A 126 15.17 5.99 -0.01
N ASN A 127 15.83 5.63 -1.10
CA ASN A 127 15.98 4.25 -1.58
C ASN A 127 14.69 3.56 -1.98
N ILE A 128 13.59 4.29 -2.12
CA ILE A 128 12.32 3.66 -2.51
C ILE A 128 12.37 3.21 -3.97
N ARG A 129 11.82 2.02 -4.22
CA ARG A 129 11.62 1.49 -5.58
C ARG A 129 10.12 1.49 -5.84
N LEU A 130 9.71 2.09 -6.96
CA LEU A 130 8.30 2.31 -7.28
C LEU A 130 7.95 1.67 -8.62
N GLU A 131 6.73 1.12 -8.69
CA GLU A 131 6.13 0.61 -9.91
C GLU A 131 4.67 1.03 -9.96
N ASN A 132 4.20 1.41 -11.13
CA ASN A 132 2.79 1.69 -11.36
C ASN A 132 2.19 0.61 -12.26
N TRP A 133 1.24 -0.17 -11.72
CA TRP A 133 0.55 -1.22 -12.48
C TRP A 133 -0.72 -0.73 -13.17
N ILE A 134 -1.11 0.52 -12.92
CA ILE A 134 -2.37 1.05 -13.43
C ILE A 134 -2.17 1.62 -14.84
N ARG A 135 -2.95 1.12 -15.79
CA ARG A 135 -2.99 1.61 -17.17
C ARG A 135 -4.32 2.33 -17.36
N ARG A 136 -4.27 3.64 -17.48
CA ARG A 136 -5.46 4.46 -17.71
C ARG A 136 -5.63 4.78 -19.18
#